data_9c51cf42211818f02032af7ec0f6b5e3
#
_entry.id   9c51cf42211818f02032af7ec0f6b5e3
#
_cell.length_a   1.000
_cell.length_b   1.000
_cell.length_c   1.000
_cell.angle_alpha   90.00
_cell.angle_beta   90.00
_cell.angle_gamma   90.00
#
_symmetry.space_group_name_H-M   'P 1'
#
loop_
_entity.id
_entity.type
_entity.pdbx_description
1 polymer ?
#
loop_
_entity_poly.entity_id
_entity_poly.type
_entity_poly.pdbx_seq_one_letter_code
_entity_poly.pdbx_strand_id
1 'polypeptide(L)'
;MPLPPARVVRVVEGVRTGLQRLARALAPAPFSLLEMVQGAMLSQALYAAAELRVAEALREGPLPADRLAERVGAHPETLQRLMRLLASQGVFTERKDHSFALSPMGAALAEDAPMSMRGIALLMGHPVHWEDWSHFVEAVRTGEPSLPKLRGMTAFEFLAAKPEYGEVFMKGMGAMSATETEPVLAAYDFSRFATVVDFCAGRGELLAGILKRSPRVRGILADPRAAESGAAEYLAAQRVADRCEVVTADLFGPVPGGGDAYVLKHVVHDWPEEQALEILRNVRAAMGPRGRLLLMEMVVPDKPNASHASKLVDLWLMLLVGGRERTAAQYGQLLAKAGFRLERVVPTAGAVSVVEAGVR
;
A
#
# COMPACT_ATOMS: atom_id res chain seq x y z
N MET A 1 -20.14 -4.19 4.48
CA MET A 1 -20.68 -4.93 3.31
C MET A 1 -19.68 -6.03 2.93
N PRO A 2 -20.14 -7.24 2.53
CA PRO A 2 -19.21 -8.24 2.02
C PRO A 2 -18.53 -7.72 0.75
N LEU A 3 -17.25 -8.02 0.61
CA LEU A 3 -16.48 -7.63 -0.57
C LEU A 3 -17.01 -8.38 -1.82
N PRO A 4 -17.11 -7.72 -2.97
CA PRO A 4 -17.47 -8.40 -4.21
C PRO A 4 -16.36 -9.40 -4.60
N PRO A 5 -16.72 -10.50 -5.27
CA PRO A 5 -15.73 -11.46 -5.78
C PRO A 5 -14.69 -10.79 -6.69
N ALA A 6 -13.44 -11.23 -6.62
CA ALA A 6 -12.32 -10.63 -7.39
C ALA A 6 -12.61 -10.54 -8.92
N ARG A 7 -13.35 -11.51 -9.47
CA ARG A 7 -13.78 -11.48 -10.89
C ARG A 7 -14.71 -10.31 -11.20
N VAL A 8 -15.60 -9.96 -10.27
CA VAL A 8 -16.54 -8.83 -10.43
C VAL A 8 -15.76 -7.52 -10.38
N VAL A 9 -14.85 -7.38 -9.41
CA VAL A 9 -13.97 -6.19 -9.30
C VAL A 9 -13.17 -6.00 -10.59
N ARG A 10 -12.58 -7.08 -11.14
CA ARG A 10 -11.84 -6.99 -12.41
C ARG A 10 -12.71 -6.55 -13.60
N VAL A 11 -13.95 -6.99 -13.67
CA VAL A 11 -14.89 -6.51 -14.71
C VAL A 11 -15.17 -5.03 -14.54
N VAL A 12 -15.47 -4.60 -13.31
CA VAL A 12 -15.72 -3.17 -12.99
C VAL A 12 -14.48 -2.31 -13.30
N GLU A 13 -13.28 -2.74 -12.91
CA GLU A 13 -12.04 -2.05 -13.24
C GLU A 13 -11.76 -2.03 -14.75
N GLY A 14 -12.10 -3.10 -15.46
CA GLY A 14 -12.04 -3.14 -16.93
C GLY A 14 -12.95 -2.10 -17.58
N VAL A 15 -14.19 -2.01 -17.12
CA VAL A 15 -15.16 -1.00 -17.59
C VAL A 15 -14.66 0.41 -17.25
N ARG A 16 -14.25 0.65 -16.02
CA ARG A 16 -13.69 1.95 -15.58
C ARG A 16 -12.50 2.37 -16.44
N THR A 17 -11.55 1.47 -16.67
CA THR A 17 -10.39 1.73 -17.54
C THR A 17 -10.82 2.04 -18.97
N GLY A 18 -11.82 1.32 -19.50
CA GLY A 18 -12.41 1.59 -20.81
C GLY A 18 -13.01 3.00 -20.90
N LEU A 19 -13.80 3.38 -19.91
CA LEU A 19 -14.39 4.73 -19.83
C LEU A 19 -13.32 5.83 -19.72
N GLN A 20 -12.28 5.63 -18.92
CA GLN A 20 -11.15 6.58 -18.82
C GLN A 20 -10.41 6.73 -20.15
N ARG A 21 -10.19 5.64 -20.89
CA ARG A 21 -9.58 5.69 -22.23
C ARG A 21 -10.48 6.42 -23.23
N LEU A 22 -11.77 6.15 -23.18
CA LEU A 22 -12.74 6.85 -24.04
C LEU A 22 -12.75 8.34 -23.74
N ALA A 23 -12.83 8.73 -22.45
CA ALA A 23 -12.79 10.13 -22.04
C ALA A 23 -11.54 10.85 -22.57
N ARG A 24 -10.36 10.22 -22.46
CA ARG A 24 -9.12 10.76 -23.03
C ARG A 24 -9.12 10.83 -24.55
N ALA A 25 -9.76 9.89 -25.24
CA ALA A 25 -9.86 9.88 -26.69
C ALA A 25 -10.83 10.93 -27.26
N LEU A 26 -11.75 11.43 -26.44
CA LEU A 26 -12.67 12.53 -26.82
C LEU A 26 -11.99 13.91 -26.84
N ALA A 27 -10.89 14.09 -26.12
CA ALA A 27 -10.11 15.32 -26.13
C ALA A 27 -8.94 15.20 -27.11
N PRO A 28 -8.53 16.30 -27.78
CA PRO A 28 -7.27 16.30 -28.53
C PRO A 28 -6.06 15.91 -27.66
N ALA A 29 -5.13 15.12 -28.21
CA ALA A 29 -4.01 14.53 -27.44
C ALA A 29 -3.21 15.52 -26.57
N PRO A 30 -2.93 16.78 -26.98
CA PRO A 30 -2.26 17.75 -26.12
C PRO A 30 -3.03 18.06 -24.84
N PHE A 31 -4.36 18.16 -24.90
CA PHE A 31 -5.17 18.45 -23.72
C PHE A 31 -5.22 17.25 -22.75
N SER A 32 -5.35 16.03 -23.27
CA SER A 32 -5.27 14.83 -22.44
C SER A 32 -3.92 14.68 -21.74
N LEU A 33 -2.82 15.06 -22.42
CA LEU A 33 -1.49 15.07 -21.81
C LEU A 33 -1.37 16.17 -20.75
N LEU A 34 -1.93 17.36 -20.99
CA LEU A 34 -1.98 18.45 -20.02
C LEU A 34 -2.70 18.05 -18.74
N GLU A 35 -3.85 17.37 -18.83
CA GLU A 35 -4.57 16.83 -17.67
C GLU A 35 -3.70 15.88 -16.84
N MET A 36 -2.92 15.01 -17.51
CA MET A 36 -2.02 14.09 -16.81
C MET A 36 -0.89 14.84 -16.07
N VAL A 37 -0.32 15.89 -16.69
CA VAL A 37 0.71 16.73 -16.06
C VAL A 37 0.15 17.48 -14.85
N GLN A 38 -1.09 17.97 -14.93
CA GLN A 38 -1.77 18.66 -13.83
C GLN A 38 -2.09 17.74 -12.64
N GLY A 39 -2.05 16.42 -12.82
CA GLY A 39 -2.23 15.45 -11.73
C GLY A 39 -1.29 15.68 -10.54
N ALA A 40 -0.08 16.17 -10.78
CA ALA A 40 0.87 16.55 -9.73
C ALA A 40 0.33 17.67 -8.81
N MET A 41 -0.32 18.68 -9.40
CA MET A 41 -0.93 19.80 -8.66
C MET A 41 -2.14 19.32 -7.85
N LEU A 42 -2.93 18.39 -8.40
CA LEU A 42 -4.06 17.79 -7.70
C LEU A 42 -3.60 16.98 -6.48
N SER A 43 -2.49 16.24 -6.60
CA SER A 43 -1.87 15.53 -5.47
C SER A 43 -1.50 16.50 -4.33
N GLN A 44 -0.91 17.67 -4.65
CA GLN A 44 -0.60 18.71 -3.66
C GLN A 44 -1.84 19.34 -3.05
N ALA A 45 -2.90 19.53 -3.83
CA ALA A 45 -4.16 20.03 -3.30
C ALA A 45 -4.80 19.04 -2.29
N LEU A 46 -4.75 17.74 -2.57
CA LEU A 46 -5.20 16.69 -1.64
C LEU A 46 -4.34 16.66 -0.37
N TYR A 47 -3.02 16.78 -0.50
CA TYR A 47 -2.11 16.90 0.62
C TYR A 47 -2.48 18.10 1.52
N ALA A 48 -2.66 19.28 0.95
CA ALA A 48 -3.01 20.47 1.70
C ALA A 48 -4.35 20.30 2.45
N ALA A 49 -5.37 19.72 1.82
CA ALA A 49 -6.65 19.46 2.47
C ALA A 49 -6.55 18.43 3.61
N ALA A 50 -5.72 17.39 3.44
CA ALA A 50 -5.44 16.39 4.46
C ALA A 50 -4.63 16.97 5.63
N GLU A 51 -3.62 17.79 5.36
CA GLU A 51 -2.79 18.46 6.37
C GLU A 51 -3.62 19.43 7.20
N LEU A 52 -4.43 20.26 6.56
CA LEU A 52 -5.34 21.20 7.20
C LEU A 52 -6.57 20.55 7.86
N ARG A 53 -6.72 19.22 7.77
CA ARG A 53 -7.85 18.48 8.36
C ARG A 53 -9.22 19.00 7.92
N VAL A 54 -9.34 19.36 6.65
CA VAL A 54 -10.57 19.95 6.09
C VAL A 54 -11.77 18.99 6.21
N ALA A 55 -11.53 17.68 6.05
CA ALA A 55 -12.58 16.68 6.18
C ALA A 55 -13.20 16.65 7.58
N GLU A 56 -12.38 16.71 8.62
CA GLU A 56 -12.81 16.79 10.03
C GLU A 56 -13.57 18.08 10.30
N ALA A 57 -13.12 19.20 9.76
CA ALA A 57 -13.77 20.51 9.95
C ALA A 57 -15.17 20.57 9.35
N LEU A 58 -15.46 19.75 8.34
CA LEU A 58 -16.77 19.71 7.66
C LEU A 58 -17.73 18.63 8.17
N ARG A 59 -17.37 17.88 9.23
CA ARG A 59 -18.20 16.77 9.75
C ARG A 59 -19.56 17.21 10.26
N GLU A 60 -19.60 18.35 10.93
CA GLU A 60 -20.82 18.86 11.56
C GLU A 60 -21.78 19.52 10.55
N GLY A 61 -21.33 19.65 9.31
CA GLY A 61 -22.14 20.24 8.25
C GLY A 61 -21.35 21.19 7.34
N PRO A 62 -22.03 21.75 6.35
CA PRO A 62 -21.41 22.67 5.42
C PRO A 62 -20.98 23.98 6.09
N LEU A 63 -19.85 24.53 5.62
CA LEU A 63 -19.32 25.82 6.09
C LEU A 63 -18.99 26.71 4.90
N PRO A 64 -19.29 28.04 5.00
CA PRO A 64 -18.72 29.01 4.07
C PRO A 64 -17.21 29.09 4.24
N ALA A 65 -16.50 29.57 3.20
CA ALA A 65 -15.03 29.49 3.12
C ALA A 65 -14.31 30.24 4.26
N ASP A 66 -14.84 31.37 4.70
CA ASP A 66 -14.30 32.15 5.81
C ASP A 66 -14.37 31.39 7.13
N ARG A 67 -15.53 30.77 7.43
CA ARG A 67 -15.72 29.98 8.65
C ARG A 67 -14.88 28.68 8.63
N LEU A 68 -14.76 28.06 7.46
CA LEU A 68 -13.89 26.90 7.28
C LEU A 68 -12.42 27.29 7.49
N ALA A 69 -12.00 28.42 6.95
CA ALA A 69 -10.64 28.94 7.09
C ALA A 69 -10.28 29.24 8.55
N GLU A 70 -11.20 29.86 9.32
CA GLU A 70 -11.03 30.05 10.76
C GLU A 70 -10.82 28.71 11.49
N ARG A 71 -11.64 27.69 11.14
CA ARG A 71 -11.58 26.37 11.79
C ARG A 71 -10.29 25.62 11.54
N VAL A 72 -9.72 25.76 10.33
CA VAL A 72 -8.48 25.02 9.93
C VAL A 72 -7.21 25.89 9.99
N GLY A 73 -7.30 27.14 10.45
CA GLY A 73 -6.16 28.03 10.56
C GLY A 73 -5.57 28.47 9.21
N ALA A 74 -6.40 28.66 8.18
CA ALA A 74 -5.97 28.99 6.82
C ALA A 74 -6.43 30.42 6.40
N HIS A 75 -5.80 30.94 5.33
CA HIS A 75 -6.24 32.20 4.73
C HIS A 75 -7.53 31.98 3.91
N PRO A 76 -8.62 32.74 4.16
CA PRO A 76 -9.95 32.47 3.61
C PRO A 76 -9.99 32.41 2.08
N GLU A 77 -9.43 33.41 1.38
CA GLU A 77 -9.42 33.46 -0.07
C GLU A 77 -8.62 32.30 -0.69
N THR A 78 -7.48 31.97 -0.11
CA THR A 78 -6.62 30.87 -0.60
C THR A 78 -7.29 29.52 -0.36
N LEU A 79 -7.91 29.33 0.80
CA LEU A 79 -8.66 28.11 1.09
C LEU A 79 -9.87 27.95 0.15
N GLN A 80 -10.59 29.03 -0.14
CA GLN A 80 -11.70 29.00 -1.10
C GLN A 80 -11.25 28.52 -2.48
N ARG A 81 -10.08 28.96 -2.95
CA ARG A 81 -9.49 28.52 -4.24
C ARG A 81 -9.16 27.04 -4.22
N LEU A 82 -8.53 26.56 -3.13
CA LEU A 82 -8.26 25.14 -2.91
C LEU A 82 -9.54 24.31 -2.94
N MET A 83 -10.54 24.73 -2.18
CA MET A 83 -11.83 24.02 -2.07
C MET A 83 -12.61 23.98 -3.38
N ARG A 84 -12.57 25.02 -4.18
CA ARG A 84 -13.16 25.03 -5.52
C ARG A 84 -12.50 24.02 -6.45
N LEU A 85 -11.16 23.94 -6.44
CA LEU A 85 -10.45 22.94 -7.21
C LEU A 85 -10.90 21.53 -6.79
N LEU A 86 -10.86 21.24 -5.49
CA LEU A 86 -11.20 19.91 -4.96
C LEU A 86 -12.70 19.58 -5.16
N ALA A 87 -13.58 20.57 -5.10
CA ALA A 87 -15.01 20.40 -5.42
C ALA A 87 -15.23 20.07 -6.90
N SER A 88 -14.49 20.73 -7.82
CA SER A 88 -14.56 20.41 -9.26
C SER A 88 -14.11 18.97 -9.57
N GLN A 89 -13.32 18.37 -8.70
CA GLN A 89 -12.88 16.96 -8.78
C GLN A 89 -13.79 15.99 -7.98
N GLY A 90 -14.87 16.50 -7.36
CA GLY A 90 -15.81 15.71 -6.57
C GLY A 90 -15.29 15.29 -5.18
N VAL A 91 -14.11 15.79 -4.75
CA VAL A 91 -13.56 15.52 -3.42
C VAL A 91 -14.38 16.19 -2.34
N PHE A 92 -14.86 17.39 -2.58
CA PHE A 92 -15.83 18.11 -1.75
C PHE A 92 -17.01 18.56 -2.60
N THR A 93 -18.02 19.16 -1.98
CA THR A 93 -19.18 19.71 -2.69
C THR A 93 -19.29 21.21 -2.42
N GLU A 94 -19.20 22.04 -3.45
CA GLU A 94 -19.57 23.46 -3.35
C GLU A 94 -21.08 23.58 -3.58
N ARG A 95 -21.78 24.24 -2.67
CA ARG A 95 -23.21 24.47 -2.71
C ARG A 95 -23.54 25.77 -3.43
N LYS A 96 -24.84 26.01 -3.73
CA LYS A 96 -25.33 27.23 -4.38
C LYS A 96 -25.08 28.50 -3.56
N ASP A 97 -25.03 28.40 -2.24
CA ASP A 97 -24.70 29.46 -1.28
C ASP A 97 -23.19 29.64 -1.08
N HIS A 98 -22.35 28.97 -1.90
CA HIS A 98 -20.90 28.94 -1.83
C HIS A 98 -20.32 28.34 -0.55
N SER A 99 -21.13 27.63 0.25
CA SER A 99 -20.62 26.81 1.33
C SER A 99 -20.06 25.49 0.80
N PHE A 100 -19.09 24.92 1.53
CA PHE A 100 -18.48 23.62 1.20
C PHE A 100 -18.98 22.54 2.14
N ALA A 101 -19.22 21.35 1.59
CA ALA A 101 -19.69 20.18 2.32
C ALA A 101 -18.83 18.95 2.01
N LEU A 102 -18.84 17.96 2.92
CA LEU A 102 -18.25 16.65 2.68
C LEU A 102 -18.99 15.95 1.54
N SER A 103 -18.22 15.34 0.64
CA SER A 103 -18.68 14.27 -0.24
C SER A 103 -18.24 12.90 0.35
N PRO A 104 -18.73 11.76 -0.19
CA PRO A 104 -18.22 10.45 0.19
C PRO A 104 -16.70 10.31 -0.04
N MET A 105 -16.15 10.96 -1.08
CA MET A 105 -14.72 10.97 -1.37
C MET A 105 -13.96 11.83 -0.35
N GLY A 106 -14.45 13.01 -0.01
CA GLY A 106 -13.85 13.88 1.00
C GLY A 106 -13.88 13.25 2.40
N ALA A 107 -14.92 12.50 2.73
CA ALA A 107 -15.02 11.78 4.00
C ALA A 107 -13.91 10.72 4.15
N ALA A 108 -13.38 10.16 3.07
CA ALA A 108 -12.25 9.24 3.10
C ALA A 108 -10.91 9.91 3.47
N LEU A 109 -10.82 11.24 3.47
CA LEU A 109 -9.65 11.97 3.96
C LEU A 109 -9.67 12.18 5.49
N ALA A 110 -10.77 11.87 6.18
CA ALA A 110 -10.81 11.96 7.63
C ALA A 110 -9.95 10.84 8.27
N GLU A 111 -9.26 11.17 9.37
CA GLU A 111 -8.31 10.26 10.04
C GLU A 111 -9.00 8.98 10.55
N ASP A 112 -10.22 9.09 11.07
CA ASP A 112 -11.02 8.00 11.63
C ASP A 112 -11.97 7.35 10.63
N ALA A 113 -11.87 7.68 9.33
CA ALA A 113 -12.65 6.98 8.30
C ALA A 113 -12.32 5.48 8.29
N PRO A 114 -13.29 4.58 8.06
CA PRO A 114 -13.05 3.13 8.04
C PRO A 114 -11.94 2.67 7.09
N MET A 115 -11.76 3.40 5.97
CA MET A 115 -10.64 3.26 5.03
C MET A 115 -10.08 4.65 4.79
N SER A 116 -9.38 5.20 5.77
CA SER A 116 -8.81 6.53 5.66
C SER A 116 -7.70 6.59 4.62
N MET A 117 -7.85 7.49 3.66
CA MET A 117 -6.82 7.82 2.66
C MET A 117 -5.94 8.99 3.10
N ARG A 118 -6.16 9.53 4.32
CA ARG A 118 -5.37 10.66 4.82
C ARG A 118 -3.89 10.36 4.87
N GLY A 119 -3.51 9.18 5.41
CA GLY A 119 -2.11 8.78 5.52
C GLY A 119 -1.40 8.74 4.16
N ILE A 120 -2.04 8.19 3.12
CA ILE A 120 -1.45 8.16 1.78
C ILE A 120 -1.42 9.55 1.13
N ALA A 121 -2.44 10.38 1.34
CA ALA A 121 -2.44 11.75 0.84
C ALA A 121 -1.30 12.58 1.45
N LEU A 122 -1.05 12.41 2.77
CA LEU A 122 0.07 13.05 3.47
C LEU A 122 1.42 12.55 2.95
N LEU A 123 1.58 11.25 2.75
CA LEU A 123 2.83 10.68 2.24
C LEU A 123 3.12 11.13 0.81
N MET A 124 2.16 10.99 -0.10
CA MET A 124 2.34 11.32 -1.52
C MET A 124 2.55 12.80 -1.78
N GLY A 125 2.02 13.68 -0.92
CA GLY A 125 2.21 15.14 -1.03
C GLY A 125 3.39 15.68 -0.23
N HIS A 126 4.04 14.87 0.62
CA HIS A 126 5.10 15.31 1.52
C HIS A 126 6.31 15.88 0.76
N PRO A 127 6.94 16.98 1.24
CA PRO A 127 8.10 17.58 0.57
C PRO A 127 9.24 16.60 0.30
N VAL A 128 9.57 15.72 1.25
CA VAL A 128 10.61 14.68 1.08
C VAL A 128 10.29 13.76 -0.10
N HIS A 129 9.03 13.30 -0.20
CA HIS A 129 8.59 12.46 -1.31
C HIS A 129 8.73 13.16 -2.67
N TRP A 130 8.41 14.45 -2.73
CA TRP A 130 8.55 15.25 -3.95
C TRP A 130 10.01 15.50 -4.31
N GLU A 131 10.88 15.69 -3.33
CA GLU A 131 12.31 15.81 -3.55
C GLU A 131 12.88 14.53 -4.18
N ASP A 132 12.48 13.35 -3.70
CA ASP A 132 12.89 12.06 -4.27
C ASP A 132 12.45 11.95 -5.75
N TRP A 133 11.19 12.31 -6.07
CA TRP A 133 10.67 12.30 -7.44
C TRP A 133 11.35 13.34 -8.37
N SER A 134 11.91 14.42 -7.84
CA SER A 134 12.64 15.39 -8.65
C SER A 134 13.90 14.79 -9.30
N HIS A 135 14.42 13.69 -8.76
CA HIS A 135 15.58 12.94 -9.29
C HIS A 135 15.18 11.75 -10.19
N PHE A 136 13.89 11.59 -10.50
CA PHE A 136 13.39 10.45 -11.26
C PHE A 136 14.03 10.28 -12.64
N VAL A 137 14.28 11.38 -13.37
CA VAL A 137 14.92 11.31 -14.69
C VAL A 137 16.31 10.70 -14.61
N GLU A 138 17.06 11.00 -13.55
CA GLU A 138 18.38 10.42 -13.33
C GLU A 138 18.28 8.93 -13.02
N ALA A 139 17.36 8.52 -12.14
CA ALA A 139 17.11 7.11 -11.84
C ALA A 139 16.76 6.31 -13.10
N VAL A 140 15.93 6.88 -14.01
CA VAL A 140 15.61 6.24 -15.30
C VAL A 140 16.86 6.12 -16.21
N ARG A 141 17.78 7.07 -16.17
CA ARG A 141 19.01 7.03 -16.99
C ARG A 141 20.03 6.05 -16.47
N THR A 142 20.17 5.91 -15.17
CA THR A 142 21.22 5.12 -14.54
C THR A 142 20.78 3.74 -14.11
N GLY A 143 19.48 3.53 -13.87
CA GLY A 143 18.93 2.32 -13.25
C GLY A 143 19.19 2.24 -11.74
N GLU A 144 19.76 3.31 -11.14
CA GLU A 144 20.06 3.37 -9.71
C GLU A 144 18.96 4.10 -8.93
N PRO A 145 18.63 3.66 -7.69
CA PRO A 145 17.66 4.36 -6.86
C PRO A 145 18.17 5.76 -6.48
N SER A 146 17.30 6.76 -6.54
CA SER A 146 17.69 8.13 -6.26
C SER A 146 17.82 8.44 -4.77
N LEU A 147 17.03 7.82 -3.92
CA LEU A 147 17.05 8.12 -2.48
C LEU A 147 18.41 7.87 -1.84
N PRO A 148 19.05 6.68 -2.00
CA PRO A 148 20.38 6.44 -1.43
C PRO A 148 21.42 7.44 -1.93
N LYS A 149 21.35 7.81 -3.20
CA LYS A 149 22.27 8.80 -3.81
C LYS A 149 22.05 10.18 -3.25
N LEU A 150 20.79 10.60 -3.09
CA LEU A 150 20.42 11.92 -2.58
C LEU A 150 20.71 12.07 -1.07
N ARG A 151 20.49 11.01 -0.29
CA ARG A 151 20.55 11.04 1.18
C ARG A 151 21.86 10.47 1.75
N GLY A 152 22.67 9.74 0.97
CA GLY A 152 23.88 9.07 1.43
C GLY A 152 23.60 7.86 2.33
N MET A 153 22.36 7.36 2.37
CA MET A 153 21.92 6.23 3.18
C MET A 153 20.74 5.53 2.53
N THR A 154 20.45 4.31 2.94
CA THR A 154 19.28 3.55 2.46
C THR A 154 17.97 4.19 2.89
N ALA A 155 16.85 3.85 2.23
CA ALA A 155 15.53 4.33 2.61
C ALA A 155 15.16 3.97 4.06
N PHE A 156 15.50 2.75 4.49
CA PHE A 156 15.20 2.30 5.86
C PHE A 156 16.02 3.05 6.92
N GLU A 157 17.30 3.30 6.65
CA GLU A 157 18.15 4.14 7.51
C GLU A 157 17.65 5.58 7.56
N PHE A 158 17.19 6.13 6.42
CA PHE A 158 16.63 7.47 6.36
C PHE A 158 15.35 7.61 7.18
N LEU A 159 14.43 6.63 7.08
CA LEU A 159 13.21 6.61 7.89
C LEU A 159 13.50 6.54 9.40
N ALA A 160 14.53 5.76 9.79
CA ALA A 160 14.99 5.69 11.18
C ALA A 160 15.64 7.00 11.65
N ALA A 161 16.43 7.65 10.78
CA ALA A 161 17.12 8.91 11.08
C ALA A 161 16.18 10.15 11.08
N LYS A 162 14.98 10.04 10.47
CA LYS A 162 13.97 11.10 10.38
C LYS A 162 12.61 10.63 10.93
N PRO A 163 12.46 10.53 12.26
CA PRO A 163 11.27 9.93 12.87
C PRO A 163 9.96 10.59 12.44
N GLU A 164 9.92 11.91 12.30
CA GLU A 164 8.72 12.63 11.85
C GLU A 164 8.25 12.18 10.48
N TYR A 165 9.17 12.08 9.52
CA TYR A 165 8.84 11.56 8.18
C TYR A 165 8.57 10.05 8.23
N GLY A 166 9.29 9.31 9.07
CA GLY A 166 9.05 7.88 9.31
C GLY A 166 7.61 7.60 9.75
N GLU A 167 7.06 8.42 10.63
CA GLU A 167 5.64 8.32 11.03
C GLU A 167 4.68 8.58 9.87
N VAL A 168 4.94 9.61 9.05
CA VAL A 168 4.13 9.90 7.86
C VAL A 168 4.18 8.72 6.89
N PHE A 169 5.37 8.16 6.66
CA PHE A 169 5.57 6.99 5.80
C PHE A 169 4.80 5.78 6.33
N MET A 170 4.95 5.45 7.61
CA MET A 170 4.26 4.30 8.21
C MET A 170 2.73 4.44 8.20
N LYS A 171 2.20 5.66 8.44
CA LYS A 171 0.77 5.93 8.33
C LYS A 171 0.27 5.78 6.88
N GLY A 172 1.06 6.22 5.90
CA GLY A 172 0.76 6.04 4.48
C GLY A 172 0.72 4.57 4.08
N MET A 173 1.75 3.80 4.47
CA MET A 173 1.82 2.35 4.21
C MET A 173 0.70 1.59 4.92
N GLY A 174 0.38 1.94 6.17
CA GLY A 174 -0.73 1.37 6.90
C GLY A 174 -2.08 1.62 6.22
N ALA A 175 -2.31 2.83 5.68
CA ALA A 175 -3.51 3.14 4.91
C ALA A 175 -3.63 2.29 3.63
N MET A 176 -2.53 2.07 2.90
CA MET A 176 -2.51 1.16 1.74
C MET A 176 -2.78 -0.28 2.17
N SER A 177 -2.06 -0.79 3.18
CA SER A 177 -2.19 -2.15 3.70
C SER A 177 -3.62 -2.46 4.16
N ALA A 178 -4.31 -1.50 4.78
CA ALA A 178 -5.69 -1.66 5.23
C ALA A 178 -6.67 -1.95 4.08
N THR A 179 -6.39 -1.43 2.87
CA THR A 179 -7.23 -1.69 1.69
C THR A 179 -7.06 -3.11 1.13
N GLU A 180 -6.02 -3.83 1.53
CA GLU A 180 -5.61 -5.10 0.93
C GLU A 180 -5.91 -6.31 1.83
N THR A 181 -5.90 -6.13 3.15
CA THR A 181 -6.05 -7.22 4.12
C THR A 181 -7.36 -7.98 3.92
N GLU A 182 -8.49 -7.28 3.87
CA GLU A 182 -9.79 -7.91 3.66
C GLU A 182 -9.93 -8.61 2.29
N PRO A 183 -9.49 -8.01 1.16
CA PRO A 183 -9.40 -8.69 -0.13
C PRO A 183 -8.59 -9.99 -0.12
N VAL A 184 -7.44 -10.00 0.55
CA VAL A 184 -6.60 -11.21 0.69
C VAL A 184 -7.33 -12.29 1.48
N LEU A 185 -7.89 -11.93 2.64
CA LEU A 185 -8.64 -12.84 3.51
C LEU A 185 -9.90 -13.41 2.86
N ALA A 186 -10.51 -12.69 1.94
CA ALA A 186 -11.67 -13.14 1.18
C ALA A 186 -11.30 -14.07 0.01
N ALA A 187 -10.10 -13.90 -0.55
CA ALA A 187 -9.66 -14.62 -1.74
C ALA A 187 -8.94 -15.94 -1.43
N TYR A 188 -8.38 -16.09 -0.24
CA TYR A 188 -7.50 -17.21 0.09
C TYR A 188 -7.91 -17.89 1.41
N ASP A 189 -8.02 -19.21 1.38
CA ASP A 189 -8.36 -20.02 2.54
C ASP A 189 -7.10 -20.39 3.35
N PHE A 190 -6.93 -19.72 4.49
CA PHE A 190 -5.86 -19.99 5.45
C PHE A 190 -6.19 -21.10 6.45
N SER A 191 -7.44 -21.54 6.55
CA SER A 191 -7.89 -22.53 7.55
C SER A 191 -7.30 -23.93 7.36
N ARG A 192 -6.70 -24.17 6.19
CA ARG A 192 -6.02 -25.42 5.84
C ARG A 192 -4.64 -25.58 6.49
N PHE A 193 -4.10 -24.54 7.12
CA PHE A 193 -2.81 -24.55 7.81
C PHE A 193 -3.04 -24.70 9.33
N ALA A 194 -2.14 -25.39 10.01
CA ALA A 194 -2.14 -25.43 11.47
C ALA A 194 -1.39 -24.20 12.03
N THR A 195 -0.25 -23.82 11.40
CA THR A 195 0.56 -22.68 11.82
C THR A 195 0.92 -21.79 10.62
N VAL A 196 0.69 -20.49 10.76
CA VAL A 196 1.06 -19.46 9.79
C VAL A 196 2.15 -18.57 10.41
N VAL A 197 3.28 -18.47 9.73
CA VAL A 197 4.35 -17.51 10.05
C VAL A 197 4.15 -16.28 9.15
N ASP A 198 3.90 -15.11 9.75
CA ASP A 198 3.83 -13.83 9.04
C ASP A 198 5.16 -13.10 9.25
N PHE A 199 5.97 -13.01 8.20
CA PHE A 199 7.34 -12.52 8.26
C PHE A 199 7.44 -11.11 7.70
N CYS A 200 8.03 -10.20 8.47
CA CYS A 200 7.97 -8.74 8.27
C CYS A 200 6.54 -8.20 8.36
N ALA A 201 5.82 -8.68 9.36
CA ALA A 201 4.39 -8.48 9.54
C ALA A 201 4.01 -7.09 10.07
N GLY A 202 4.97 -6.26 10.47
CA GLY A 202 4.72 -4.99 11.13
C GLY A 202 3.89 -5.18 12.41
N ARG A 203 2.68 -4.60 12.44
CA ARG A 203 1.75 -4.77 13.58
C ARG A 203 0.91 -6.05 13.53
N GLY A 204 0.97 -6.80 12.43
CA GLY A 204 0.27 -8.09 12.30
C GLY A 204 -1.21 -7.99 11.90
N GLU A 205 -1.61 -6.95 11.16
CA GLU A 205 -3.00 -6.79 10.71
C GLU A 205 -3.50 -7.99 9.89
N LEU A 206 -2.66 -8.50 8.98
CA LEU A 206 -3.02 -9.66 8.17
C LEU A 206 -3.12 -10.92 9.03
N LEU A 207 -2.12 -11.17 9.88
CA LEU A 207 -2.12 -12.35 10.75
C LEU A 207 -3.32 -12.33 11.73
N ALA A 208 -3.62 -11.18 12.32
CA ALA A 208 -4.80 -11.04 13.17
C ALA A 208 -6.10 -11.39 12.43
N GLY A 209 -6.23 -10.92 11.18
CA GLY A 209 -7.36 -11.25 10.32
C GLY A 209 -7.44 -12.73 9.98
N ILE A 210 -6.32 -13.39 9.70
CA ILE A 210 -6.22 -14.85 9.49
C ILE A 210 -6.71 -15.60 10.73
N LEU A 211 -6.18 -15.25 11.91
CA LEU A 211 -6.49 -15.93 13.16
C LEU A 211 -7.97 -15.76 13.57
N LYS A 212 -8.56 -14.59 13.30
CA LYS A 212 -10.00 -14.36 13.54
C LYS A 212 -10.89 -15.24 12.67
N ARG A 213 -10.57 -15.37 11.39
CA ARG A 213 -11.34 -16.18 10.43
C ARG A 213 -11.10 -17.68 10.56
N SER A 214 -9.96 -18.05 11.14
CA SER A 214 -9.51 -19.44 11.25
C SER A 214 -9.20 -19.81 12.70
N PRO A 215 -10.20 -20.15 13.53
CA PRO A 215 -10.04 -20.33 14.98
C PRO A 215 -9.06 -21.44 15.39
N ARG A 216 -8.76 -22.38 14.50
CA ARG A 216 -7.83 -23.49 14.76
C ARG A 216 -6.39 -23.17 14.39
N VAL A 217 -6.16 -22.10 13.63
CA VAL A 217 -4.83 -21.67 13.17
C VAL A 217 -4.07 -20.98 14.30
N ARG A 218 -2.81 -21.30 14.45
CA ARG A 218 -1.84 -20.58 15.28
C ARG A 218 -1.01 -19.62 14.40
N GLY A 219 -0.53 -18.53 14.98
CA GLY A 219 0.29 -17.55 14.31
C GLY A 219 1.67 -17.43 14.94
N ILE A 220 2.66 -17.15 14.12
CA ILE A 220 3.97 -16.63 14.53
C ILE A 220 4.15 -15.32 13.77
N LEU A 221 4.16 -14.21 14.51
CA LEU A 221 4.50 -12.91 13.97
C LEU A 221 6.00 -12.72 14.12
N ALA A 222 6.71 -12.61 13.01
CA ALA A 222 8.15 -12.40 13.01
C ALA A 222 8.47 -11.08 12.29
N ASP A 223 9.10 -10.14 13.01
CA ASP A 223 9.42 -8.81 12.46
C ASP A 223 10.71 -8.29 13.09
N PRO A 224 11.61 -7.60 12.35
CA PRO A 224 12.83 -7.01 12.91
C PRO A 224 12.56 -6.03 14.05
N ARG A 225 11.42 -5.37 14.04
CA ARG A 225 10.99 -4.40 15.05
C ARG A 225 9.79 -4.87 15.87
N ALA A 226 9.62 -6.19 16.05
CA ALA A 226 8.45 -6.76 16.72
C ALA A 226 8.20 -6.16 18.12
N ALA A 227 9.27 -5.87 18.88
CA ALA A 227 9.18 -5.26 20.21
C ALA A 227 8.69 -3.79 20.18
N GLU A 228 8.88 -3.09 19.08
CA GLU A 228 8.59 -1.64 18.94
C GLU A 228 7.35 -1.36 18.08
N SER A 229 6.89 -2.37 17.33
CA SER A 229 5.81 -2.21 16.36
C SER A 229 4.42 -2.04 16.99
N GLY A 230 4.27 -2.31 18.29
CA GLY A 230 2.97 -2.40 18.97
C GLY A 230 2.17 -3.63 18.56
N ALA A 231 2.85 -4.67 18.04
CA ALA A 231 2.20 -5.90 17.58
C ALA A 231 1.50 -6.67 18.71
N ALA A 232 2.15 -6.77 19.87
CA ALA A 232 1.58 -7.50 21.01
C ALA A 232 0.27 -6.84 21.49
N GLU A 233 0.26 -5.51 21.65
CA GLU A 233 -0.89 -4.73 22.04
C GLU A 233 -2.02 -4.83 20.99
N TYR A 234 -1.65 -4.75 19.71
CA TYR A 234 -2.60 -4.87 18.62
C TYR A 234 -3.25 -6.26 18.61
N LEU A 235 -2.47 -7.35 18.68
CA LEU A 235 -2.98 -8.72 18.72
C LEU A 235 -3.87 -8.99 19.94
N ALA A 236 -3.52 -8.42 21.11
CA ALA A 236 -4.35 -8.48 22.32
C ALA A 236 -5.68 -7.74 22.12
N ALA A 237 -5.66 -6.54 21.58
CA ALA A 237 -6.86 -5.77 21.25
C ALA A 237 -7.76 -6.51 20.21
N GLN A 238 -7.14 -7.26 19.29
CA GLN A 238 -7.84 -8.12 18.34
C GLN A 238 -8.33 -9.46 18.93
N ARG A 239 -7.98 -9.77 20.19
CA ARG A 239 -8.35 -11.00 20.93
C ARG A 239 -7.83 -12.29 20.27
N VAL A 240 -6.60 -12.25 19.76
CA VAL A 240 -5.93 -13.39 19.11
C VAL A 240 -4.54 -13.68 19.68
N ALA A 241 -4.09 -12.92 20.69
CA ALA A 241 -2.76 -13.04 21.28
C ALA A 241 -2.50 -14.43 21.92
N ASP A 242 -3.53 -15.10 22.41
CA ASP A 242 -3.47 -16.46 22.98
C ASP A 242 -3.04 -17.53 21.96
N ARG A 243 -3.15 -17.23 20.68
CA ARG A 243 -2.80 -18.11 19.56
C ARG A 243 -1.68 -17.56 18.68
N CYS A 244 -1.02 -16.48 19.10
CA CYS A 244 0.03 -15.83 18.33
C CYS A 244 1.29 -15.64 19.17
N GLU A 245 2.39 -16.19 18.70
CA GLU A 245 3.74 -15.89 19.20
C GLU A 245 4.30 -14.67 18.46
N VAL A 246 4.95 -13.75 19.18
CA VAL A 246 5.62 -12.58 18.60
C VAL A 246 7.14 -12.74 18.79
N VAL A 247 7.87 -12.72 17.68
CA VAL A 247 9.32 -13.00 17.65
C VAL A 247 10.04 -11.88 16.91
N THR A 248 11.12 -11.37 17.48
CA THR A 248 12.05 -10.49 16.75
C THR A 248 12.93 -11.36 15.84
N ALA A 249 12.89 -11.09 14.53
CA ALA A 249 13.65 -11.82 13.54
C ALA A 249 14.15 -10.88 12.44
N ASP A 250 15.45 -11.00 12.12
CA ASP A 250 16.07 -10.25 11.03
C ASP A 250 15.63 -10.85 9.68
N LEU A 251 15.35 -9.97 8.71
CA LEU A 251 14.95 -10.35 7.36
C LEU A 251 16.01 -11.19 6.63
N PHE A 252 17.30 -10.92 6.88
CA PHE A 252 18.44 -11.63 6.32
C PHE A 252 18.99 -12.70 7.26
N GLY A 253 18.39 -12.86 8.44
CA GLY A 253 18.75 -13.84 9.44
C GLY A 253 17.94 -15.14 9.38
N PRO A 254 18.05 -15.98 10.41
CA PRO A 254 17.25 -17.18 10.55
C PRO A 254 15.76 -16.87 10.68
N VAL A 255 14.94 -17.52 9.87
CA VAL A 255 13.49 -17.42 9.92
C VAL A 255 12.94 -18.40 10.96
N PRO A 256 11.93 -18.03 11.79
CA PRO A 256 11.28 -18.96 12.72
C PRO A 256 10.73 -20.19 12.00
N GLY A 257 11.05 -21.37 12.50
CA GLY A 257 10.56 -22.64 11.97
C GLY A 257 9.16 -23.00 12.47
N GLY A 258 8.63 -24.15 12.01
CA GLY A 258 7.37 -24.72 12.52
C GLY A 258 6.10 -24.22 11.81
N GLY A 259 6.22 -23.39 10.80
CA GLY A 259 5.09 -22.96 9.98
C GLY A 259 4.71 -23.95 8.88
N ASP A 260 3.42 -24.15 8.68
CA ASP A 260 2.88 -24.81 7.49
C ASP A 260 2.77 -23.84 6.31
N ALA A 261 2.56 -22.55 6.61
CA ALA A 261 2.59 -21.46 5.65
C ALA A 261 3.46 -20.31 6.14
N TYR A 262 4.21 -19.73 5.22
CA TYR A 262 5.03 -18.53 5.42
C TYR A 262 4.49 -17.42 4.54
N VAL A 263 4.09 -16.33 5.17
CA VAL A 263 3.50 -15.16 4.53
C VAL A 263 4.53 -14.05 4.51
N LEU A 264 4.73 -13.43 3.34
CA LEU A 264 5.47 -12.18 3.17
C LEU A 264 4.57 -11.23 2.39
N LYS A 265 4.22 -10.09 2.99
CA LYS A 265 3.37 -9.09 2.36
C LYS A 265 4.17 -7.81 2.10
N HIS A 266 4.30 -7.43 0.83
CA HIS A 266 5.09 -6.25 0.44
C HIS A 266 6.53 -6.30 0.98
N VAL A 267 7.19 -7.44 0.80
CA VAL A 267 8.57 -7.64 1.27
C VAL A 267 9.52 -7.88 0.11
N VAL A 268 9.21 -8.86 -0.75
CA VAL A 268 10.13 -9.30 -1.81
C VAL A 268 10.31 -8.23 -2.88
N HIS A 269 9.33 -7.37 -3.07
CA HIS A 269 9.38 -6.28 -4.04
C HIS A 269 10.32 -5.13 -3.63
N ASP A 270 10.60 -4.95 -2.34
CA ASP A 270 11.47 -3.88 -1.85
C ASP A 270 12.95 -4.12 -2.18
N TRP A 271 13.32 -5.34 -2.54
CA TRP A 271 14.71 -5.74 -2.63
C TRP A 271 15.16 -6.03 -4.07
N PRO A 272 16.40 -5.61 -4.43
CA PRO A 272 17.10 -6.12 -5.60
C PRO A 272 17.13 -7.65 -5.62
N GLU A 273 17.34 -8.25 -6.80
CA GLU A 273 17.14 -9.68 -7.00
C GLU A 273 18.01 -10.56 -6.07
N GLU A 274 19.25 -10.17 -5.79
CA GLU A 274 20.16 -10.94 -4.93
C GLU A 274 19.64 -11.02 -3.50
N GLN A 275 19.26 -9.88 -2.92
CA GLN A 275 18.69 -9.83 -1.57
C GLN A 275 17.31 -10.49 -1.50
N ALA A 276 16.47 -10.30 -2.50
CA ALA A 276 15.19 -11.04 -2.59
C ALA A 276 15.40 -12.56 -2.61
N LEU A 277 16.44 -13.05 -3.31
CA LEU A 277 16.81 -14.48 -3.31
C LEU A 277 17.32 -14.95 -1.95
N GLU A 278 18.11 -14.14 -1.25
CA GLU A 278 18.60 -14.44 0.10
C GLU A 278 17.45 -14.61 1.08
N ILE A 279 16.52 -13.63 1.11
CA ILE A 279 15.30 -13.70 1.93
C ILE A 279 14.53 -14.99 1.65
N LEU A 280 14.25 -15.26 0.38
CA LEU A 280 13.51 -16.45 -0.02
C LEU A 280 14.20 -17.76 0.35
N ARG A 281 15.56 -17.84 0.26
CA ARG A 281 16.33 -19.00 0.68
C ARG A 281 16.30 -19.21 2.19
N ASN A 282 16.34 -18.13 2.99
CA ASN A 282 16.19 -18.19 4.44
C ASN A 282 14.81 -18.73 4.83
N VAL A 283 13.75 -18.24 4.19
CA VAL A 283 12.40 -18.80 4.36
C VAL A 283 12.37 -20.28 3.96
N ARG A 284 12.98 -20.62 2.81
CA ARG A 284 13.02 -22.00 2.31
C ARG A 284 13.72 -22.96 3.30
N ALA A 285 14.77 -22.49 3.97
CA ALA A 285 15.51 -23.28 4.95
C ALA A 285 14.68 -23.57 6.22
N ALA A 286 13.80 -22.66 6.60
CA ALA A 286 12.90 -22.82 7.75
C ALA A 286 11.68 -23.71 7.46
N MET A 287 11.36 -23.92 6.18
CA MET A 287 10.14 -24.61 5.75
C MET A 287 10.32 -26.13 5.70
N GLY A 288 9.32 -26.83 6.22
CA GLY A 288 9.17 -28.27 5.98
C GLY A 288 8.82 -28.61 4.51
N PRO A 289 8.96 -29.88 4.10
CA PRO A 289 8.78 -30.30 2.70
C PRO A 289 7.36 -30.08 2.15
N ARG A 290 6.38 -29.95 3.01
CA ARG A 290 4.95 -29.66 2.65
C ARG A 290 4.57 -28.21 2.86
N GLY A 291 5.49 -27.37 3.32
CA GLY A 291 5.26 -25.95 3.57
C GLY A 291 4.81 -25.18 2.33
N ARG A 292 4.11 -24.09 2.54
CA ARG A 292 3.69 -23.16 1.50
C ARG A 292 4.27 -21.76 1.75
N LEU A 293 4.82 -21.18 0.71
CA LEU A 293 5.18 -19.77 0.69
C LEU A 293 4.05 -18.98 0.03
N LEU A 294 3.64 -17.91 0.66
CA LEU A 294 2.55 -17.04 0.24
C LEU A 294 3.08 -15.60 0.16
N LEU A 295 3.38 -15.13 -1.05
CA LEU A 295 3.76 -13.73 -1.25
C LEU A 295 2.50 -12.92 -1.57
N MET A 296 2.24 -11.88 -0.79
CA MET A 296 1.17 -10.91 -1.04
C MET A 296 1.78 -9.70 -1.73
N GLU A 297 1.72 -9.69 -3.07
CA GLU A 297 2.43 -8.72 -3.89
C GLU A 297 1.54 -8.19 -5.03
N MET A 298 1.87 -7.02 -5.55
CA MET A 298 1.23 -6.50 -6.74
C MET A 298 1.83 -7.15 -7.99
N VAL A 299 1.10 -8.09 -8.59
CA VAL A 299 1.57 -8.78 -9.80
C VAL A 299 1.32 -7.91 -11.04
N VAL A 300 2.39 -7.58 -11.77
CA VAL A 300 2.32 -6.80 -13.01
C VAL A 300 1.59 -7.63 -14.08
N PRO A 301 0.53 -7.08 -14.73
CA PRO A 301 -0.15 -7.80 -15.80
C PRO A 301 0.75 -8.01 -17.03
N ASP A 302 0.76 -9.22 -17.58
CA ASP A 302 1.49 -9.53 -18.82
C ASP A 302 0.86 -8.87 -20.07
N LYS A 303 -0.43 -8.49 -19.99
CA LYS A 303 -1.14 -7.87 -21.12
C LYS A 303 -0.56 -6.49 -21.45
N PRO A 304 -0.09 -6.26 -22.71
CA PRO A 304 0.38 -4.95 -23.14
C PRO A 304 -0.67 -3.86 -22.89
N ASN A 305 -0.22 -2.67 -22.47
CA ASN A 305 -1.07 -1.50 -22.21
C ASN A 305 -2.15 -1.71 -21.14
N ALA A 306 -2.11 -2.80 -20.36
CA ALA A 306 -3.00 -2.93 -19.21
C ALA A 306 -2.72 -1.82 -18.18
N SER A 307 -3.78 -1.17 -17.71
CA SER A 307 -3.70 -0.25 -16.58
C SER A 307 -3.70 -1.08 -15.29
N HIS A 308 -2.73 -0.84 -14.42
CA HIS A 308 -2.64 -1.46 -13.10
C HIS A 308 -1.77 -0.62 -12.17
N ALA A 309 -2.16 -0.56 -10.90
CA ALA A 309 -1.45 0.22 -9.88
C ALA A 309 0.01 -0.22 -9.70
N SER A 310 0.31 -1.52 -9.89
CA SER A 310 1.67 -2.07 -9.80
C SER A 310 2.70 -1.32 -10.64
N LYS A 311 2.30 -0.75 -11.78
CA LYS A 311 3.23 -0.01 -12.65
C LYS A 311 3.68 1.34 -12.07
N LEU A 312 2.84 1.98 -11.24
CA LEU A 312 3.22 3.18 -10.50
C LEU A 312 4.09 2.81 -9.29
N VAL A 313 3.69 1.77 -8.57
CA VAL A 313 4.46 1.27 -7.41
C VAL A 313 5.82 0.76 -7.84
N ASP A 314 5.94 0.08 -8.98
CA ASP A 314 7.20 -0.39 -9.57
C ASP A 314 8.20 0.77 -9.75
N LEU A 315 7.76 1.89 -10.33
CA LEU A 315 8.60 3.08 -10.48
C LEU A 315 8.96 3.71 -9.13
N TRP A 316 8.05 3.70 -8.19
CA TRP A 316 8.30 4.22 -6.85
C TRP A 316 9.32 3.38 -6.08
N LEU A 317 9.21 2.04 -6.14
CA LEU A 317 10.19 1.10 -5.55
C LEU A 317 11.58 1.28 -6.18
N MET A 318 11.64 1.40 -7.52
CA MET A 318 12.88 1.69 -8.21
C MET A 318 13.53 2.98 -7.68
N LEU A 319 12.73 4.04 -7.49
CA LEU A 319 13.19 5.33 -7.03
C LEU A 319 13.75 5.30 -5.60
N LEU A 320 13.09 4.58 -4.68
CA LEU A 320 13.39 4.60 -3.26
C LEU A 320 14.43 3.54 -2.84
N VAL A 321 14.24 2.30 -3.27
CA VAL A 321 14.95 1.14 -2.71
C VAL A 321 15.66 0.27 -3.76
N GLY A 322 15.46 0.56 -5.06
CA GLY A 322 15.96 -0.30 -6.13
C GLY A 322 15.21 -1.63 -6.27
N GLY A 323 14.05 -1.73 -5.60
CA GLY A 323 13.14 -2.84 -5.71
C GLY A 323 12.32 -2.82 -7.00
N ARG A 324 11.42 -3.79 -7.17
CA ARG A 324 10.53 -3.85 -8.34
C ARG A 324 9.32 -4.74 -8.14
N GLU A 325 8.25 -4.39 -8.82
CA GLU A 325 7.13 -5.29 -9.04
C GLU A 325 7.43 -6.29 -10.16
N ARG A 326 6.81 -7.45 -10.10
CA ARG A 326 7.12 -8.57 -11.02
C ARG A 326 5.86 -9.11 -11.68
N THR A 327 5.99 -9.60 -12.90
CA THR A 327 4.95 -10.42 -13.53
C THR A 327 4.91 -11.81 -12.90
N ALA A 328 3.84 -12.58 -13.15
CA ALA A 328 3.73 -13.95 -12.67
C ALA A 328 4.90 -14.83 -13.15
N ALA A 329 5.35 -14.64 -14.41
CA ALA A 329 6.47 -15.35 -14.98
C ALA A 329 7.79 -15.01 -14.26
N GLN A 330 8.02 -13.73 -13.94
CA GLN A 330 9.20 -13.28 -13.20
C GLN A 330 9.20 -13.80 -11.75
N TYR A 331 8.04 -13.83 -11.07
CA TYR A 331 7.93 -14.51 -9.77
C TYR A 331 8.27 -15.98 -9.88
N GLY A 332 7.77 -16.69 -10.92
CA GLY A 332 8.11 -18.09 -11.16
C GLY A 332 9.62 -18.32 -11.30
N GLN A 333 10.33 -17.44 -12.02
CA GLN A 333 11.78 -17.50 -12.20
C GLN A 333 12.54 -17.25 -10.89
N LEU A 334 12.15 -16.21 -10.14
CA LEU A 334 12.75 -15.86 -8.86
C LEU A 334 12.59 -16.99 -7.84
N LEU A 335 11.37 -17.51 -7.71
CA LEU A 335 11.01 -18.62 -6.84
C LEU A 335 11.79 -19.89 -7.17
N ALA A 336 11.93 -20.21 -8.48
CA ALA A 336 12.71 -21.37 -8.91
C ALA A 336 14.19 -21.31 -8.51
N LYS A 337 14.80 -20.12 -8.60
CA LYS A 337 16.18 -19.86 -8.14
C LYS A 337 16.36 -20.01 -6.62
N ALA A 338 15.27 -19.79 -5.86
CA ALA A 338 15.25 -19.92 -4.41
C ALA A 338 14.81 -21.33 -3.90
N GLY A 339 14.58 -22.30 -4.81
CA GLY A 339 14.21 -23.67 -4.43
C GLY A 339 12.69 -23.86 -4.23
N PHE A 340 11.88 -22.99 -4.81
CA PHE A 340 10.42 -23.10 -4.80
C PHE A 340 9.88 -23.41 -6.19
N ARG A 341 8.64 -23.89 -6.25
CA ARG A 341 7.84 -24.00 -7.45
C ARG A 341 6.61 -23.12 -7.31
N LEU A 342 6.42 -22.18 -8.24
CA LEU A 342 5.18 -21.42 -8.34
C LEU A 342 4.01 -22.37 -8.61
N GLU A 343 3.03 -22.41 -7.73
CA GLU A 343 1.82 -23.25 -7.87
C GLU A 343 0.70 -22.48 -8.58
N ARG A 344 0.41 -21.28 -8.11
CA ARG A 344 -0.62 -20.41 -8.67
C ARG A 344 -0.49 -18.97 -8.19
N VAL A 345 -1.14 -18.08 -8.95
CA VAL A 345 -1.39 -16.69 -8.54
C VAL A 345 -2.89 -16.53 -8.33
N VAL A 346 -3.29 -16.19 -7.11
CA VAL A 346 -4.69 -15.99 -6.73
C VAL A 346 -4.96 -14.50 -6.68
N PRO A 347 -5.68 -13.93 -7.67
CA PRO A 347 -6.02 -12.52 -7.66
C PRO A 347 -7.06 -12.22 -6.58
N THR A 348 -6.92 -11.06 -5.94
CA THR A 348 -7.87 -10.58 -4.93
C THR A 348 -8.81 -9.50 -5.50
N ALA A 349 -9.71 -9.00 -4.67
CA ALA A 349 -10.52 -7.82 -4.98
C ALA A 349 -9.74 -6.49 -4.78
N GLY A 350 -8.50 -6.55 -4.31
CA GLY A 350 -7.58 -5.42 -4.14
C GLY A 350 -6.48 -5.40 -5.20
N ALA A 351 -5.46 -4.57 -4.97
CA ALA A 351 -4.31 -4.42 -5.85
C ALA A 351 -3.33 -5.61 -5.78
N VAL A 352 -3.26 -6.29 -4.65
CA VAL A 352 -2.37 -7.44 -4.42
C VAL A 352 -2.99 -8.76 -4.87
N SER A 353 -2.12 -9.69 -5.23
CA SER A 353 -2.46 -11.10 -5.45
C SER A 353 -1.71 -11.98 -4.45
N VAL A 354 -2.22 -13.18 -4.19
CA VAL A 354 -1.50 -14.20 -3.43
C VAL A 354 -0.71 -15.07 -4.41
N VAL A 355 0.61 -14.94 -4.40
CA VAL A 355 1.53 -15.79 -5.16
C VAL A 355 1.87 -16.99 -4.29
N GLU A 356 1.27 -18.13 -4.56
CA GLU A 356 1.45 -19.37 -3.80
C GLU A 356 2.54 -20.23 -4.43
N ALA A 357 3.51 -20.63 -3.61
CA ALA A 357 4.59 -21.52 -4.02
C ALA A 357 4.75 -22.68 -3.04
N GLY A 358 5.10 -23.84 -3.56
CA GLY A 358 5.51 -25.02 -2.80
C GLY A 358 7.02 -25.22 -2.84
N VAL A 359 7.52 -26.06 -1.94
CA VAL A 359 8.89 -26.53 -1.95
C VAL A 359 9.14 -27.34 -3.23
N ARG A 360 10.28 -27.11 -3.90
CA ARG A 360 10.70 -27.82 -5.11
C ARG A 360 11.38 -29.14 -4.77
#